data_409eec952a5794fd863341f01507af0e
#
_entry.id   409eec952a5794fd863341f01507af0e
#
_cell.length_a   1.000
_cell.length_b   1.000
_cell.length_c   1.000
_cell.angle_alpha   90.00
_cell.angle_beta   90.00
_cell.angle_gamma   90.00
#
_symmetry.space_group_name_H-M   'P 1'
#
loop_
_entity.id
_entity.type
_entity.pdbx_description
1 polymer ?
#
loop_
_entity_poly.entity_id
_entity_poly.type
_entity_poly.pdbx_seq_one_letter_code
_entity_poly.pdbx_strand_id
1 'polypeptide(L)'
;DYVGANLTIAALISLFVCLIPTTIGGLLSAIGIAGMDRALQANVITKSGRAVETAGDVDTLLLDKTGTITIGNRKATRFHPIAGTDPAQLIRTCMLSSVSDETPEGKSILELGRSQNVTINDMEIAGARMIKFTAETKCSGADLADGRRIRKGAFEAIRRIVEQAGHPFATEVERTVKKISENGGTPLVVCENEKVTGVIELQDIIKPGIRERFDRLRRMGVKTVMVTGDNPLTAKYIAEKAGVDDFIAEAKPEDKMEYIKREQQSGKLVAMMGDGTNDAPALAQADVGVAMNSGTQAAKEAGNMVDLDNDPTKLIEIVEIGKQLLMTRGTLTTFSIANDV
;
A
#
# COMPACT_ATOMS: atom_id res chain seq x y z
N ASP A 1 -5.02 -52.73 37.29
CA ASP A 1 -5.16 -53.53 38.51
C ASP A 1 -5.07 -52.72 39.83
N TYR A 2 -4.99 -51.41 39.77
CA TYR A 2 -4.89 -50.56 40.97
C TYR A 2 -6.21 -50.46 41.74
N VAL A 3 -7.33 -50.78 41.13
CA VAL A 3 -8.68 -50.63 41.72
C VAL A 3 -9.41 -51.99 41.85
N GLY A 4 -8.82 -53.11 41.47
CA GLY A 4 -9.40 -54.46 41.58
C GLY A 4 -10.67 -54.67 40.70
N ALA A 5 -10.96 -53.81 39.76
CA ALA A 5 -12.07 -53.94 38.82
C ALA A 5 -11.66 -54.76 37.59
N ASN A 6 -12.37 -55.82 37.30
CA ASN A 6 -12.19 -56.64 36.10
C ASN A 6 -12.76 -55.85 34.88
N LEU A 7 -11.97 -54.99 34.34
CA LEU A 7 -12.31 -54.27 33.11
C LEU A 7 -12.10 -55.18 31.89
N THR A 8 -13.13 -55.43 31.14
CA THR A 8 -13.04 -56.17 29.87
C THR A 8 -12.38 -55.32 28.80
N ILE A 9 -11.67 -55.95 27.85
CA ILE A 9 -11.11 -55.25 26.70
C ILE A 9 -12.19 -54.45 25.93
N ALA A 10 -13.39 -55.02 25.83
CA ALA A 10 -14.51 -54.35 25.20
C ALA A 10 -14.91 -53.06 25.93
N ALA A 11 -14.93 -53.06 27.28
CA ALA A 11 -15.21 -51.87 28.06
C ALA A 11 -14.16 -50.79 27.91
N LEU A 12 -12.85 -51.18 27.83
CA LEU A 12 -11.73 -50.25 27.58
C LEU A 12 -11.83 -49.64 26.18
N ILE A 13 -12.15 -50.43 25.13
CA ILE A 13 -12.33 -49.93 23.78
C ILE A 13 -13.53 -49.00 23.72
N SER A 14 -14.67 -49.36 24.35
CA SER A 14 -15.83 -48.49 24.39
C SER A 14 -15.55 -47.16 25.08
N LEU A 15 -14.87 -47.20 26.23
CA LEU A 15 -14.43 -45.99 26.93
C LEU A 15 -13.49 -45.13 26.08
N PHE A 16 -12.56 -45.76 25.40
CA PHE A 16 -11.62 -45.07 24.50
C PHE A 16 -12.34 -44.38 23.34
N VAL A 17 -13.31 -45.09 22.68
CA VAL A 17 -14.11 -44.56 21.59
C VAL A 17 -15.01 -43.40 22.08
N CYS A 18 -15.61 -43.51 23.27
CA CYS A 18 -16.40 -42.44 23.87
C CYS A 18 -15.55 -41.21 24.24
N LEU A 19 -14.30 -41.39 24.65
CA LEU A 19 -13.40 -40.28 24.99
C LEU A 19 -12.76 -39.62 23.80
N ILE A 20 -12.76 -40.21 22.60
CA ILE A 20 -12.29 -39.58 21.38
C ILE A 20 -13.35 -38.60 20.88
N PRO A 21 -13.09 -37.28 20.88
CA PRO A 21 -14.04 -36.30 20.40
C PRO A 21 -14.10 -36.30 18.85
N THR A 22 -14.64 -37.40 18.29
CA THR A 22 -14.71 -37.59 16.82
C THR A 22 -15.52 -36.51 16.12
N THR A 23 -16.53 -35.98 16.79
CA THR A 23 -17.35 -34.84 16.31
C THR A 23 -16.56 -33.58 16.15
N ILE A 24 -15.63 -33.26 17.06
CA ILE A 24 -14.78 -32.06 16.98
C ILE A 24 -13.88 -32.11 15.75
N GLY A 25 -13.27 -33.28 15.45
CA GLY A 25 -12.35 -33.43 14.30
C GLY A 25 -13.06 -33.14 12.95
N GLY A 26 -14.26 -33.68 12.74
CA GLY A 26 -15.07 -33.41 11.56
C GLY A 26 -15.57 -31.96 11.48
N LEU A 27 -15.97 -31.42 12.60
CA LEU A 27 -16.53 -30.08 12.70
C LEU A 27 -15.49 -28.97 12.44
N LEU A 28 -14.26 -29.14 12.93
CA LEU A 28 -13.16 -28.20 12.67
C LEU A 28 -12.87 -28.05 11.18
N SER A 29 -12.86 -29.16 10.44
CA SER A 29 -12.69 -29.13 8.99
C SER A 29 -13.85 -28.41 8.27
N ALA A 30 -15.09 -28.68 8.69
CA ALA A 30 -16.29 -28.05 8.14
C ALA A 30 -16.32 -26.53 8.40
N ILE A 31 -15.91 -26.08 9.60
CA ILE A 31 -15.78 -24.65 9.93
C ILE A 31 -14.75 -23.97 9.04
N GLY A 32 -13.59 -24.60 8.83
CA GLY A 32 -12.55 -24.06 7.94
C GLY A 32 -13.06 -23.90 6.50
N ILE A 33 -13.80 -24.88 5.97
CA ILE A 33 -14.39 -24.82 4.61
C ILE A 33 -15.45 -23.70 4.55
N ALA A 34 -16.33 -23.60 5.55
CA ALA A 34 -17.32 -22.54 5.62
C ALA A 34 -16.70 -21.15 5.72
N GLY A 35 -15.54 -21.02 6.39
CA GLY A 35 -14.77 -19.80 6.45
C GLY A 35 -14.20 -19.39 5.09
N MET A 36 -13.65 -20.33 4.35
CA MET A 36 -13.15 -20.08 2.98
C MET A 36 -14.30 -19.68 2.04
N ASP A 37 -15.45 -20.33 2.12
CA ASP A 37 -16.62 -19.98 1.30
C ASP A 37 -17.10 -18.55 1.59
N ARG A 38 -17.20 -18.17 2.85
CA ARG A 38 -17.54 -16.80 3.24
C ARG A 38 -16.54 -15.77 2.77
N ALA A 39 -15.24 -16.08 2.86
CA ALA A 39 -14.18 -15.21 2.35
C ALA A 39 -14.31 -15.05 0.82
N LEU A 40 -14.64 -16.12 0.10
CA LEU A 40 -14.87 -16.08 -1.34
C LEU A 40 -16.10 -15.23 -1.70
N GLN A 41 -17.19 -15.33 -0.93
CA GLN A 41 -18.36 -14.46 -1.07
C GLN A 41 -18.05 -12.97 -0.85
N ALA A 42 -17.03 -12.69 -0.03
CA ALA A 42 -16.45 -11.35 0.13
C ALA A 42 -15.39 -10.99 -0.93
N ASN A 43 -15.28 -11.73 -2.04
CA ASN A 43 -14.29 -11.56 -3.08
C ASN A 43 -12.83 -11.71 -2.60
N VAL A 44 -12.59 -12.58 -1.62
CA VAL A 44 -11.24 -12.91 -1.15
C VAL A 44 -10.99 -14.41 -1.31
N ILE A 45 -9.97 -14.74 -2.11
CA ILE A 45 -9.50 -16.12 -2.24
C ILE A 45 -8.54 -16.41 -1.09
N THR A 46 -8.77 -17.50 -0.36
CA THR A 46 -7.92 -17.95 0.74
C THR A 46 -7.29 -19.31 0.44
N LYS A 47 -6.03 -19.49 0.81
CA LYS A 47 -5.32 -20.76 0.61
C LYS A 47 -5.69 -21.82 1.66
N SER A 48 -6.24 -21.40 2.80
CA SER A 48 -6.65 -22.32 3.87
C SER A 48 -7.69 -21.70 4.80
N GLY A 49 -8.55 -22.51 5.40
CA GLY A 49 -9.49 -22.08 6.43
C GLY A 49 -8.78 -21.53 7.67
N ARG A 50 -7.59 -22.06 8.00
CA ARG A 50 -6.76 -21.56 9.11
C ARG A 50 -6.37 -20.09 8.92
N ALA A 51 -6.09 -19.66 7.70
CA ALA A 51 -5.74 -18.26 7.43
C ALA A 51 -6.91 -17.33 7.77
N VAL A 52 -8.16 -17.75 7.49
CA VAL A 52 -9.36 -16.98 7.85
C VAL A 52 -9.56 -16.93 9.37
N GLU A 53 -9.35 -18.04 10.08
CA GLU A 53 -9.42 -18.06 11.55
C GLU A 53 -8.37 -17.13 12.16
N THR A 54 -7.11 -17.23 11.71
CA THR A 54 -6.00 -16.39 12.18
C THR A 54 -6.29 -14.90 11.96
N ALA A 55 -6.95 -14.55 10.85
CA ALA A 55 -7.35 -13.16 10.58
C ALA A 55 -8.30 -12.58 11.65
N GLY A 56 -9.09 -13.44 12.31
CA GLY A 56 -9.96 -13.03 13.42
C GLY A 56 -9.22 -12.55 14.67
N ASP A 57 -8.00 -13.03 14.88
CA ASP A 57 -7.15 -12.72 16.05
C ASP A 57 -6.01 -11.74 15.74
N VAL A 58 -6.00 -11.11 14.57
CA VAL A 58 -4.97 -10.16 14.18
C VAL A 58 -4.96 -8.94 15.11
N ASP A 59 -3.77 -8.63 15.65
CA ASP A 59 -3.52 -7.46 16.50
C ASP A 59 -3.04 -6.25 15.72
N THR A 60 -2.20 -6.48 14.68
CA THR A 60 -1.58 -5.40 13.90
C THR A 60 -1.75 -5.66 12.41
N LEU A 61 -2.24 -4.64 11.70
CA LEU A 61 -2.31 -4.61 10.24
C LEU A 61 -1.22 -3.69 9.70
N LEU A 62 -0.28 -4.25 8.96
CA LEU A 62 0.74 -3.52 8.22
C LEU A 62 0.25 -3.29 6.79
N LEU A 63 0.26 -2.03 6.36
CA LEU A 63 -0.29 -1.59 5.07
C LEU A 63 0.80 -0.91 4.24
N ASP A 64 1.02 -1.36 3.02
CA ASP A 64 1.77 -0.53 2.08
C ASP A 64 0.97 0.73 1.73
N LYS A 65 1.66 1.85 1.52
CA LYS A 65 0.98 3.10 1.15
C LYS A 65 0.39 3.02 -0.27
N THR A 66 1.26 2.69 -1.21
CA THR A 66 0.98 2.80 -2.65
C THR A 66 0.06 1.66 -3.12
N GLY A 67 -1.01 1.99 -3.86
CA GLY A 67 -1.98 0.98 -4.32
C GLY A 67 -2.91 0.46 -3.21
N THR A 68 -2.51 0.55 -1.95
CA THR A 68 -3.28 0.08 -0.78
C THR A 68 -4.06 1.22 -0.12
N ILE A 69 -3.39 2.17 0.51
CA ILE A 69 -4.03 3.35 1.14
C ILE A 69 -4.38 4.40 0.08
N THR A 70 -3.51 4.56 -0.91
CA THR A 70 -3.71 5.48 -2.03
C THR A 70 -4.11 4.72 -3.30
N ILE A 71 -4.64 5.43 -4.30
CA ILE A 71 -5.02 4.83 -5.60
C ILE A 71 -3.79 4.32 -6.37
N GLY A 72 -2.58 4.62 -5.89
CA GLY A 72 -1.32 4.15 -6.47
C GLY A 72 -0.73 5.06 -7.52
N ASN A 73 -1.50 6.05 -8.01
CA ASN A 73 -1.05 7.02 -9.00
C ASN A 73 -1.05 8.42 -8.40
N ARG A 74 0.12 9.06 -8.40
CA ARG A 74 0.21 10.48 -8.06
C ARG A 74 -0.40 11.30 -9.19
N LYS A 75 -1.16 12.35 -8.82
CA LYS A 75 -1.71 13.29 -9.79
C LYS A 75 -1.13 14.67 -9.58
N ALA A 76 -0.85 15.38 -10.70
CA ALA A 76 -0.52 16.78 -10.66
C ALA A 76 -1.74 17.58 -10.20
N THR A 77 -1.56 18.40 -9.16
CA THR A 77 -2.64 19.18 -8.56
C THR A 77 -2.42 20.67 -8.70
N ARG A 78 -1.17 21.11 -8.81
CA ARG A 78 -0.84 22.54 -8.94
C ARG A 78 0.51 22.75 -9.60
N PHE A 79 0.62 23.88 -10.32
CA PHE A 79 1.86 24.45 -10.81
C PHE A 79 2.23 25.66 -9.95
N HIS A 80 3.47 25.72 -9.50
CA HIS A 80 4.01 26.82 -8.69
C HIS A 80 5.09 27.54 -9.49
N PRO A 81 4.75 28.68 -10.16
CA PRO A 81 5.74 29.49 -10.83
C PRO A 81 6.68 30.15 -9.81
N ILE A 82 7.95 30.31 -10.16
CA ILE A 82 8.87 31.15 -9.38
C ILE A 82 8.81 32.61 -9.83
N ALA A 83 9.36 33.50 -8.99
CA ALA A 83 9.37 34.94 -9.31
C ALA A 83 9.99 35.21 -10.69
N GLY A 84 9.29 35.98 -11.51
CA GLY A 84 9.70 36.33 -12.88
C GLY A 84 9.30 35.31 -13.96
N THR A 85 8.64 34.21 -13.62
CA THR A 85 8.12 33.24 -14.60
C THR A 85 6.62 33.47 -14.80
N ASP A 86 6.21 33.61 -16.06
CA ASP A 86 4.78 33.66 -16.40
C ASP A 86 4.13 32.30 -16.13
N PRO A 87 2.99 32.25 -15.41
CA PRO A 87 2.30 30.99 -15.11
C PRO A 87 1.93 30.18 -16.36
N ALA A 88 1.48 30.81 -17.43
CA ALA A 88 1.12 30.11 -18.67
C ALA A 88 2.35 29.50 -19.35
N GLN A 89 3.50 30.20 -19.30
CA GLN A 89 4.77 29.67 -19.80
C GLN A 89 5.22 28.46 -18.98
N LEU A 90 5.15 28.54 -17.63
CA LEU A 90 5.47 27.39 -16.78
C LEU A 90 4.63 26.16 -17.14
N ILE A 91 3.31 26.33 -17.24
CA ILE A 91 2.40 25.23 -17.57
C ILE A 91 2.79 24.61 -18.92
N ARG A 92 3.06 25.45 -19.92
CA ARG A 92 3.49 24.99 -21.24
C ARG A 92 4.81 24.21 -21.19
N THR A 93 5.80 24.71 -20.46
CA THR A 93 7.07 24.03 -20.23
C THR A 93 6.90 22.67 -19.53
N CYS A 94 6.02 22.62 -18.51
CA CYS A 94 5.66 21.37 -17.80
C CYS A 94 4.99 20.36 -18.75
N MET A 95 4.07 20.81 -19.58
CA MET A 95 3.40 19.96 -20.55
C MET A 95 4.39 19.42 -21.59
N LEU A 96 5.21 20.29 -22.20
CA LEU A 96 6.25 19.88 -23.18
C LEU A 96 7.21 18.83 -22.62
N SER A 97 7.60 18.96 -21.36
CA SER A 97 8.45 17.97 -20.68
C SER A 97 7.77 16.62 -20.42
N SER A 98 6.44 16.56 -20.57
CA SER A 98 5.62 15.40 -20.21
C SER A 98 4.93 14.72 -21.40
N VAL A 99 5.08 15.23 -22.63
CA VAL A 99 4.39 14.71 -23.82
C VAL A 99 4.70 13.23 -24.09
N SER A 100 5.94 12.82 -23.91
CA SER A 100 6.34 11.41 -24.10
C SER A 100 6.34 10.58 -22.82
N ASP A 101 5.86 11.17 -21.73
CA ASP A 101 5.81 10.51 -20.42
C ASP A 101 4.49 9.74 -20.30
N GLU A 102 4.56 8.44 -20.58
CA GLU A 102 3.40 7.53 -20.52
C GLU A 102 2.99 7.17 -19.08
N THR A 103 3.75 7.62 -18.08
CA THR A 103 3.42 7.39 -16.68
C THR A 103 2.10 8.09 -16.30
N PRO A 104 1.38 7.60 -15.28
CA PRO A 104 0.20 8.29 -14.76
C PRO A 104 0.47 9.73 -14.33
N GLU A 105 1.66 9.98 -13.77
CA GLU A 105 2.13 11.32 -13.40
C GLU A 105 2.26 12.22 -14.63
N GLY A 106 2.93 11.76 -15.69
CA GLY A 106 3.08 12.51 -16.94
C GLY A 106 1.75 12.85 -17.57
N LYS A 107 0.83 11.89 -17.66
CA LYS A 107 -0.53 12.08 -18.17
C LYS A 107 -1.31 13.10 -17.33
N SER A 108 -1.17 13.04 -16.00
CA SER A 108 -1.87 13.98 -15.09
C SER A 108 -1.37 15.42 -15.24
N ILE A 109 -0.09 15.62 -15.57
CA ILE A 109 0.47 16.96 -15.85
C ILE A 109 -0.17 17.54 -17.12
N LEU A 110 -0.32 16.72 -18.16
CA LEU A 110 -1.00 17.15 -19.40
C LEU A 110 -2.48 17.47 -19.16
N GLU A 111 -3.18 16.63 -18.39
CA GLU A 111 -4.58 16.86 -18.02
C GLU A 111 -4.75 18.17 -17.23
N LEU A 112 -3.89 18.40 -16.24
CA LEU A 112 -3.93 19.63 -15.44
C LEU A 112 -3.65 20.87 -16.28
N GLY A 113 -2.67 20.82 -17.21
CA GLY A 113 -2.38 21.92 -18.12
C GLY A 113 -3.54 22.23 -19.04
N ARG A 114 -4.18 21.22 -19.62
CA ARG A 114 -5.39 21.38 -20.46
C ARG A 114 -6.56 21.97 -19.67
N SER A 115 -6.76 21.57 -18.42
CA SER A 115 -7.81 22.13 -17.55
C SER A 115 -7.62 23.62 -17.25
N GLN A 116 -6.39 24.12 -17.38
CA GLN A 116 -6.05 25.55 -17.25
C GLN A 116 -5.99 26.28 -18.60
N ASN A 117 -6.61 25.71 -19.64
CA ASN A 117 -6.70 26.26 -20.99
C ASN A 117 -5.36 26.48 -21.72
N VAL A 118 -4.32 25.73 -21.31
CA VAL A 118 -3.04 25.70 -22.02
C VAL A 118 -3.01 24.51 -22.97
N THR A 119 -2.69 24.76 -24.23
CA THR A 119 -2.55 23.74 -25.27
C THR A 119 -1.12 23.75 -25.84
N ILE A 120 -0.65 22.59 -26.24
CA ILE A 120 0.61 22.42 -26.97
C ILE A 120 0.28 22.14 -28.42
N ASN A 121 1.02 22.74 -29.34
CA ASN A 121 0.88 22.47 -30.76
C ASN A 121 1.84 21.35 -31.19
N ASP A 122 1.41 20.47 -32.07
CA ASP A 122 2.25 19.37 -32.61
C ASP A 122 3.53 19.90 -33.28
N MET A 123 3.52 21.11 -33.83
CA MET A 123 4.71 21.75 -34.38
C MET A 123 5.78 22.07 -33.34
N GLU A 124 5.45 22.26 -32.07
CA GLU A 124 6.42 22.51 -30.98
C GLU A 124 7.15 21.24 -30.55
N ILE A 125 6.52 20.09 -30.81
CA ILE A 125 7.06 18.77 -30.47
C ILE A 125 7.79 18.18 -31.68
N ALA A 126 7.51 18.68 -32.89
CA ALA A 126 8.12 18.18 -34.11
C ALA A 126 9.65 18.31 -34.06
N GLY A 127 10.35 17.19 -34.23
CA GLY A 127 11.83 17.14 -34.14
C GLY A 127 12.40 17.21 -32.72
N ALA A 128 11.58 17.20 -31.67
CA ALA A 128 12.07 17.21 -30.30
C ALA A 128 12.69 15.86 -29.92
N ARG A 129 13.83 15.88 -29.23
CA ARG A 129 14.44 14.70 -28.61
C ARG A 129 13.91 14.54 -27.20
N MET A 130 13.11 13.50 -26.97
CA MET A 130 12.56 13.21 -25.67
C MET A 130 13.57 12.49 -24.77
N ILE A 131 13.64 12.89 -23.50
CA ILE A 131 14.53 12.31 -22.48
C ILE A 131 13.67 11.57 -21.48
N LYS A 132 13.79 10.24 -21.47
CA LYS A 132 13.05 9.37 -20.55
C LYS A 132 13.63 9.45 -19.14
N PHE A 133 12.78 9.28 -18.16
CA PHE A 133 13.18 9.15 -16.76
C PHE A 133 14.05 7.91 -16.54
N THR A 134 15.15 8.07 -15.80
CA THR A 134 15.94 6.95 -15.29
C THR A 134 16.14 7.10 -13.78
N ALA A 135 16.30 5.97 -13.08
CA ALA A 135 16.57 5.98 -11.64
C ALA A 135 17.89 6.66 -11.27
N GLU A 136 18.86 6.65 -12.21
CA GLU A 136 20.17 7.28 -12.05
C GLU A 136 20.09 8.80 -12.17
N THR A 137 19.46 9.30 -13.23
CA THR A 137 19.36 10.75 -13.49
C THR A 137 18.25 11.41 -12.66
N LYS A 138 17.24 10.67 -12.25
CA LYS A 138 16.03 11.12 -11.52
C LYS A 138 15.37 12.34 -12.19
N CYS A 139 15.50 12.46 -13.49
CA CYS A 139 14.89 13.51 -14.29
C CYS A 139 14.46 12.99 -15.66
N SER A 140 13.52 13.70 -16.27
CA SER A 140 13.04 13.50 -17.64
C SER A 140 12.87 14.86 -18.31
N GLY A 141 12.57 14.91 -19.61
CA GLY A 141 12.35 16.18 -20.30
C GLY A 141 12.38 16.08 -21.81
N ALA A 142 12.64 17.20 -22.45
CA ALA A 142 12.73 17.32 -23.92
C ALA A 142 13.77 18.33 -24.34
N ASP A 143 14.49 18.03 -25.41
CA ASP A 143 15.30 18.99 -26.17
C ASP A 143 14.51 19.34 -27.45
N LEU A 144 14.02 20.57 -27.51
CA LEU A 144 13.17 21.02 -28.61
C LEU A 144 13.98 21.41 -29.83
N ALA A 145 13.35 21.40 -31.01
CA ALA A 145 14.02 21.75 -32.26
C ALA A 145 14.47 23.22 -32.32
N ASP A 146 13.84 24.11 -31.52
CA ASP A 146 14.21 25.52 -31.39
C ASP A 146 15.43 25.76 -30.46
N GLY A 147 16.00 24.70 -29.90
CA GLY A 147 17.18 24.76 -29.02
C GLY A 147 16.84 24.83 -27.53
N ARG A 148 15.57 24.94 -27.14
CA ARG A 148 15.18 24.91 -25.72
C ARG A 148 15.40 23.51 -25.13
N ARG A 149 16.01 23.46 -23.96
CA ARG A 149 16.23 22.24 -23.19
C ARG A 149 15.38 22.28 -21.93
N ILE A 150 14.43 21.38 -21.82
CA ILE A 150 13.51 21.30 -20.68
C ILE A 150 13.83 20.06 -19.86
N ARG A 151 13.94 20.21 -18.56
CA ARG A 151 14.10 19.09 -17.61
C ARG A 151 13.10 19.24 -16.47
N LYS A 152 12.50 18.11 -16.07
CA LYS A 152 11.69 17.98 -14.85
C LYS A 152 12.20 16.81 -14.03
N GLY A 153 12.20 16.92 -12.71
CA GLY A 153 12.68 15.83 -11.87
C GLY A 153 12.75 16.17 -10.39
N ALA A 154 13.39 15.26 -9.67
CA ALA A 154 13.63 15.43 -8.25
C ALA A 154 14.48 16.68 -7.97
N PHE A 155 14.21 17.33 -6.85
CA PHE A 155 14.88 18.57 -6.44
C PHE A 155 16.41 18.52 -6.57
N GLU A 156 17.05 17.49 -6.00
CA GLU A 156 18.52 17.37 -6.06
C GLU A 156 19.06 17.14 -7.47
N ALA A 157 18.30 16.46 -8.33
CA ALA A 157 18.70 16.22 -9.72
C ALA A 157 18.69 17.52 -10.54
N ILE A 158 17.63 18.30 -10.42
CA ILE A 158 17.52 19.58 -11.14
C ILE A 158 18.48 20.62 -10.55
N ARG A 159 18.65 20.66 -9.22
CA ARG A 159 19.64 21.52 -8.56
C ARG A 159 21.04 21.30 -9.13
N ARG A 160 21.47 20.04 -9.25
CA ARG A 160 22.76 19.68 -9.84
C ARG A 160 22.91 20.21 -11.27
N ILE A 161 21.87 20.06 -12.10
CA ILE A 161 21.89 20.53 -13.50
C ILE A 161 22.06 22.06 -13.55
N VAL A 162 21.32 22.79 -12.73
CA VAL A 162 21.32 24.25 -12.67
C VAL A 162 22.68 24.79 -12.16
N GLU A 163 23.19 24.21 -11.07
CA GLU A 163 24.46 24.62 -10.46
C GLU A 163 25.68 24.29 -11.37
N GLN A 164 25.67 23.14 -12.06
CA GLN A 164 26.71 22.77 -13.03
C GLN A 164 26.74 23.71 -14.23
N ALA A 165 25.62 24.33 -14.57
CA ALA A 165 25.56 25.35 -15.62
C ALA A 165 25.94 26.76 -15.11
N GLY A 166 26.34 26.89 -13.84
CA GLY A 166 26.77 28.16 -13.24
C GLY A 166 25.61 29.09 -12.86
N HIS A 167 24.38 28.61 -12.83
CA HIS A 167 23.24 29.39 -12.42
C HIS A 167 22.98 29.25 -10.91
N PRO A 168 22.59 30.34 -10.20
CA PRO A 168 22.20 30.24 -8.80
C PRO A 168 20.88 29.52 -8.66
N PHE A 169 20.79 28.64 -7.65
CA PHE A 169 19.53 28.02 -7.30
C PHE A 169 18.74 28.90 -6.32
N ALA A 170 17.53 29.29 -6.71
CA ALA A 170 16.75 30.26 -5.94
C ALA A 170 16.22 29.65 -4.62
N THR A 171 16.41 30.34 -3.50
CA THR A 171 15.89 29.95 -2.17
C THR A 171 14.35 29.80 -2.15
N GLU A 172 13.66 30.51 -3.04
CA GLU A 172 12.21 30.38 -3.22
C GLU A 172 11.78 28.98 -3.65
N VAL A 173 12.58 28.33 -4.52
CA VAL A 173 12.35 26.94 -4.96
C VAL A 173 12.45 25.99 -3.77
N GLU A 174 13.48 26.14 -2.94
CA GLU A 174 13.67 25.33 -1.73
C GLU A 174 12.48 25.44 -0.77
N ARG A 175 12.01 26.67 -0.53
CA ARG A 175 10.83 26.92 0.31
C ARG A 175 9.57 26.27 -0.27
N THR A 176 9.36 26.39 -1.57
CA THR A 176 8.22 25.79 -2.26
C THR A 176 8.25 24.27 -2.19
N VAL A 177 9.41 23.67 -2.48
CA VAL A 177 9.63 22.21 -2.38
C VAL A 177 9.37 21.74 -0.96
N LYS A 178 9.92 22.41 0.05
CA LYS A 178 9.70 22.07 1.46
C LYS A 178 8.21 22.15 1.83
N LYS A 179 7.52 23.24 1.46
CA LYS A 179 6.09 23.43 1.72
C LYS A 179 5.23 22.34 1.08
N ILE A 180 5.53 21.95 -0.18
CA ILE A 180 4.82 20.86 -0.87
C ILE A 180 5.02 19.55 -0.11
N SER A 181 6.27 19.24 0.29
CA SER A 181 6.58 18.01 1.04
C SER A 181 5.92 17.98 2.42
N GLU A 182 5.88 19.10 3.14
CA GLU A 182 5.18 19.24 4.42
C GLU A 182 3.68 19.01 4.30
N ASN A 183 3.10 19.34 3.15
CA ASN A 183 1.69 19.10 2.83
C ASN A 183 1.45 17.72 2.18
N GLY A 184 2.40 16.82 2.25
CA GLY A 184 2.28 15.44 1.73
C GLY A 184 2.34 15.33 0.22
N GLY A 185 2.69 16.39 -0.49
CA GLY A 185 2.88 16.39 -1.93
C GLY A 185 4.30 15.93 -2.32
N THR A 186 4.46 15.51 -3.55
CA THR A 186 5.74 15.24 -4.17
C THR A 186 6.07 16.38 -5.13
N PRO A 187 7.12 17.17 -4.87
CA PRO A 187 7.53 18.25 -5.74
C PRO A 187 8.39 17.71 -6.89
N LEU A 188 8.06 18.12 -8.12
CA LEU A 188 8.94 17.99 -9.27
C LEU A 188 9.38 19.37 -9.70
N VAL A 189 10.70 19.63 -9.68
CA VAL A 189 11.25 20.90 -10.13
C VAL A 189 11.40 20.89 -11.65
N VAL A 190 11.09 22.01 -12.27
CA VAL A 190 11.16 22.18 -13.72
C VAL A 190 12.14 23.31 -14.06
N CYS A 191 13.02 23.04 -15.01
CA CYS A 191 13.93 24.04 -15.55
C CYS A 191 13.88 24.05 -17.08
N GLU A 192 14.12 25.23 -17.64
CA GLU A 192 14.29 25.48 -19.07
C GLU A 192 15.63 26.20 -19.29
N ASN A 193 16.46 25.64 -20.18
CA ASN A 193 17.81 26.15 -20.42
C ASN A 193 18.63 26.36 -19.10
N GLU A 194 18.60 25.32 -18.25
CA GLU A 194 19.28 25.26 -16.95
C GLU A 194 18.84 26.36 -15.95
N LYS A 195 17.72 27.05 -16.19
CA LYS A 195 17.11 27.99 -15.23
C LYS A 195 15.81 27.41 -14.73
N VAL A 196 15.63 27.41 -13.41
CA VAL A 196 14.39 26.94 -12.83
C VAL A 196 13.25 27.87 -13.23
N THR A 197 12.15 27.27 -13.69
CA THR A 197 10.92 28.00 -14.06
C THR A 197 9.81 27.83 -13.04
N GLY A 198 9.82 26.71 -12.30
CA GLY A 198 8.81 26.45 -11.28
C GLY A 198 8.85 25.02 -10.73
N VAL A 199 7.80 24.68 -9.99
CA VAL A 199 7.62 23.39 -9.35
C VAL A 199 6.23 22.84 -9.67
N ILE A 200 6.16 21.56 -10.02
CA ILE A 200 4.90 20.81 -10.16
C ILE A 200 4.64 20.13 -8.82
N GLU A 201 3.45 20.30 -8.28
CA GLU A 201 2.98 19.59 -7.10
C GLU A 201 2.21 18.34 -7.54
N LEU A 202 2.73 17.16 -7.18
CA LEU A 202 2.01 15.89 -7.32
C LEU A 202 1.48 15.48 -5.96
N GLN A 203 0.26 14.95 -5.90
CA GLN A 203 -0.33 14.42 -4.68
C GLN A 203 -0.79 12.98 -4.86
N ASP A 204 -0.59 12.17 -3.83
CA ASP A 204 -1.21 10.86 -3.70
C ASP A 204 -2.69 11.03 -3.39
N ILE A 205 -3.54 10.31 -4.14
CA ILE A 205 -4.97 10.31 -3.90
C ILE A 205 -5.29 9.19 -2.91
N ILE A 206 -5.68 9.57 -1.71
CA ILE A 206 -6.16 8.63 -0.69
C ILE A 206 -7.51 8.07 -1.14
N LYS A 207 -7.68 6.75 -1.00
CA LYS A 207 -8.93 6.08 -1.35
C LYS A 207 -10.08 6.64 -0.51
N PRO A 208 -11.25 6.93 -1.11
CA PRO A 208 -12.40 7.48 -0.39
C PRO A 208 -12.91 6.49 0.67
N GLY A 209 -13.34 7.01 1.83
CA GLY A 209 -13.91 6.20 2.91
C GLY A 209 -12.90 5.37 3.70
N ILE A 210 -11.58 5.49 3.46
CA ILE A 210 -10.58 4.64 4.11
C ILE A 210 -10.47 4.96 5.61
N ARG A 211 -10.67 6.21 6.00
CA ARG A 211 -10.57 6.66 7.39
C ARG A 211 -11.62 5.99 8.28
N GLU A 212 -12.87 5.99 7.85
CA GLU A 212 -13.99 5.36 8.56
C GLU A 212 -13.76 3.86 8.74
N ARG A 213 -13.12 3.25 7.75
CA ARG A 213 -12.80 1.83 7.77
C ARG A 213 -11.65 1.51 8.72
N PHE A 214 -10.61 2.34 8.78
CA PHE A 214 -9.55 2.20 9.79
C PHE A 214 -10.08 2.45 11.21
N ASP A 215 -11.01 3.40 11.39
CA ASP A 215 -11.69 3.59 12.67
C ASP A 215 -12.47 2.33 13.09
N ARG A 216 -13.05 1.60 12.13
CA ARG A 216 -13.74 0.33 12.39
C ARG A 216 -12.77 -0.77 12.83
N LEU A 217 -11.62 -0.91 12.16
CA LEU A 217 -10.55 -1.85 12.55
C LEU A 217 -10.06 -1.54 13.97
N ARG A 218 -9.84 -0.26 14.29
CA ARG A 218 -9.42 0.18 15.62
C ARG A 218 -10.43 -0.21 16.71
N ARG A 219 -11.74 -0.07 16.44
CA ARG A 219 -12.79 -0.54 17.36
C ARG A 219 -12.80 -2.04 17.55
N MET A 220 -12.29 -2.80 16.60
CA MET A 220 -12.13 -4.25 16.70
C MET A 220 -10.82 -4.66 17.40
N GLY A 221 -10.01 -3.69 17.84
CA GLY A 221 -8.74 -3.91 18.52
C GLY A 221 -7.54 -4.09 17.60
N VAL A 222 -7.69 -3.86 16.29
CA VAL A 222 -6.60 -3.99 15.30
C VAL A 222 -5.89 -2.66 15.16
N LYS A 223 -4.58 -2.63 15.44
CA LYS A 223 -3.69 -1.49 15.19
C LYS A 223 -3.34 -1.43 13.70
N THR A 224 -3.46 -0.25 13.09
CA THR A 224 -3.09 -0.03 11.69
C THR A 224 -1.77 0.72 11.56
N VAL A 225 -0.84 0.21 10.76
CA VAL A 225 0.49 0.79 10.55
C VAL A 225 0.77 0.94 9.06
N MET A 226 0.99 2.17 8.61
CA MET A 226 1.36 2.45 7.23
C MET A 226 2.87 2.32 7.06
N VAL A 227 3.31 1.66 5.98
CA VAL A 227 4.72 1.59 5.59
C VAL A 227 4.92 2.25 4.23
N THR A 228 5.92 3.12 4.13
CA THR A 228 6.21 3.85 2.89
C THR A 228 7.70 4.18 2.76
N GLY A 229 8.20 4.21 1.52
CA GLY A 229 9.52 4.75 1.21
C GLY A 229 9.59 6.28 1.15
N ASP A 230 8.48 6.99 1.40
CA ASP A 230 8.47 8.45 1.41
C ASP A 230 9.23 9.03 2.61
N ASN A 231 9.57 10.32 2.51
CA ASN A 231 10.17 11.05 3.64
C ASN A 231 9.18 11.18 4.82
N PRO A 232 9.67 11.41 6.04
CA PRO A 232 8.83 11.45 7.24
C PRO A 232 7.71 12.50 7.21
N LEU A 233 7.90 13.64 6.55
CA LEU A 233 6.90 14.70 6.46
C LEU A 233 5.71 14.28 5.61
N THR A 234 5.98 13.71 4.43
CA THR A 234 4.96 13.18 3.52
C THR A 234 4.24 11.99 4.16
N ALA A 235 4.99 11.07 4.78
CA ALA A 235 4.41 9.91 5.46
C ALA A 235 3.47 10.32 6.60
N LYS A 236 3.89 11.25 7.45
CA LYS A 236 3.07 11.78 8.54
C LYS A 236 1.76 12.39 8.03
N TYR A 237 1.83 13.25 7.02
CA TYR A 237 0.65 13.88 6.43
C TYR A 237 -0.36 12.85 5.92
N ILE A 238 0.12 11.84 5.17
CA ILE A 238 -0.75 10.80 4.63
C ILE A 238 -1.34 9.94 5.74
N ALA A 239 -0.53 9.57 6.75
CA ALA A 239 -0.96 8.80 7.91
C ALA A 239 -2.09 9.49 8.69
N GLU A 240 -1.92 10.78 9.00
CA GLU A 240 -2.93 11.59 9.68
C GLU A 240 -4.21 11.74 8.85
N LYS A 241 -4.08 11.93 7.54
CA LYS A 241 -5.22 12.10 6.63
C LYS A 241 -5.98 10.79 6.41
N ALA A 242 -5.26 9.67 6.29
CA ALA A 242 -5.84 8.34 6.18
C ALA A 242 -6.40 7.83 7.51
N GLY A 243 -5.89 8.32 8.63
CA GLY A 243 -6.33 7.94 9.98
C GLY A 243 -5.73 6.62 10.47
N VAL A 244 -4.54 6.25 10.00
CA VAL A 244 -3.79 5.10 10.56
C VAL A 244 -3.21 5.45 11.94
N ASP A 245 -2.94 4.41 12.74
CA ASP A 245 -2.48 4.59 14.12
C ASP A 245 -0.99 4.92 14.21
N ASP A 246 -0.20 4.45 13.23
CA ASP A 246 1.25 4.60 13.22
C ASP A 246 1.79 4.56 11.77
N PHE A 247 3.04 4.97 11.55
CA PHE A 247 3.66 4.87 10.24
C PHE A 247 5.17 4.65 10.32
N ILE A 248 5.73 4.04 9.28
CA ILE A 248 7.17 3.86 9.06
C ILE A 248 7.51 4.54 7.74
N ALA A 249 8.34 5.59 7.82
CA ALA A 249 8.83 6.36 6.68
C ALA A 249 10.21 5.85 6.23
N GLU A 250 10.61 6.19 4.99
CA GLU A 250 11.91 5.82 4.39
C GLU A 250 12.19 4.31 4.46
N ALA A 251 11.12 3.50 4.55
CA ALA A 251 11.20 2.07 4.73
C ALA A 251 11.77 1.37 3.49
N LYS A 252 12.70 0.48 3.74
CA LYS A 252 13.21 -0.51 2.78
C LYS A 252 12.37 -1.79 2.90
N PRO A 253 12.44 -2.67 1.89
CA PRO A 253 11.72 -3.96 1.96
C PRO A 253 12.06 -4.79 3.20
N GLU A 254 13.31 -4.74 3.66
CA GLU A 254 13.80 -5.45 4.83
C GLU A 254 13.14 -4.94 6.13
N ASP A 255 12.90 -3.63 6.23
CA ASP A 255 12.32 -2.99 7.41
C ASP A 255 10.88 -3.47 7.66
N LYS A 256 10.11 -3.76 6.57
CA LYS A 256 8.77 -4.35 6.66
C LYS A 256 8.82 -5.70 7.35
N MET A 257 9.74 -6.56 6.92
CA MET A 257 9.90 -7.91 7.45
C MET A 257 10.41 -7.88 8.90
N GLU A 258 11.34 -6.98 9.23
CA GLU A 258 11.85 -6.81 10.59
C GLU A 258 10.77 -6.33 11.56
N TYR A 259 9.93 -5.38 11.13
CA TYR A 259 8.79 -4.93 11.91
C TYR A 259 7.83 -6.08 12.23
N ILE A 260 7.47 -6.90 11.22
CA ILE A 260 6.59 -8.06 11.41
C ILE A 260 7.20 -9.04 12.44
N LYS A 261 8.47 -9.39 12.27
CA LYS A 261 9.16 -10.30 13.20
C LYS A 261 9.18 -9.76 14.64
N ARG A 262 9.39 -8.47 14.82
CA ARG A 262 9.40 -7.82 16.15
C ARG A 262 8.02 -7.89 16.82
N GLU A 263 6.95 -7.60 16.10
CA GLU A 263 5.60 -7.71 16.62
C GLU A 263 5.25 -9.18 16.95
N GLN A 264 5.61 -10.13 16.09
CA GLN A 264 5.43 -11.56 16.33
C GLN A 264 6.20 -12.05 17.57
N GLN A 265 7.44 -11.60 17.79
CA GLN A 265 8.23 -11.91 18.99
C GLN A 265 7.59 -11.38 20.28
N SER A 266 6.78 -10.33 20.18
CA SER A 266 5.98 -9.81 21.30
C SER A 266 4.66 -10.56 21.52
N GLY A 267 4.42 -11.65 20.78
CA GLY A 267 3.23 -12.50 20.89
C GLY A 267 2.02 -11.99 20.12
N LYS A 268 2.18 -11.00 19.22
CA LYS A 268 1.11 -10.44 18.40
C LYS A 268 1.00 -11.12 17.06
N LEU A 269 -0.23 -11.24 16.54
CA LEU A 269 -0.51 -11.70 15.20
C LEU A 269 -0.54 -10.49 14.24
N VAL A 270 0.20 -10.62 13.15
CA VAL A 270 0.39 -9.55 12.17
C VAL A 270 -0.24 -9.91 10.83
N ALA A 271 -1.11 -9.05 10.33
CA ALA A 271 -1.54 -9.06 8.94
C ALA A 271 -0.70 -8.07 8.13
N MET A 272 -0.38 -8.43 6.90
CA MET A 272 0.28 -7.57 5.92
C MET A 272 -0.55 -7.49 4.65
N MET A 273 -0.76 -6.28 4.14
CA MET A 273 -1.34 -6.04 2.82
C MET A 273 -0.37 -5.32 1.91
N GLY A 274 -0.22 -5.83 0.66
CA GLY A 274 0.66 -5.24 -0.34
C GLY A 274 0.40 -5.77 -1.74
N ASP A 275 0.96 -5.10 -2.76
CA ASP A 275 0.79 -5.43 -4.17
C ASP A 275 2.11 -5.64 -4.95
N GLY A 276 3.23 -5.20 -4.39
CA GLY A 276 4.54 -5.23 -5.04
C GLY A 276 5.33 -6.52 -4.85
N THR A 277 6.27 -6.78 -5.77
CA THR A 277 7.29 -7.83 -5.60
C THR A 277 8.12 -7.60 -4.34
N ASN A 278 8.34 -6.33 -3.98
CA ASN A 278 9.06 -5.95 -2.78
C ASN A 278 8.31 -6.30 -1.49
N ASP A 279 7.00 -6.55 -1.58
CA ASP A 279 6.16 -6.94 -0.43
C ASP A 279 6.13 -8.45 -0.23
N ALA A 280 6.52 -9.25 -1.24
CA ALA A 280 6.42 -10.69 -1.18
C ALA A 280 7.10 -11.32 0.06
N PRO A 281 8.33 -10.93 0.48
CA PRO A 281 8.93 -11.45 1.70
C PRO A 281 8.14 -11.12 2.97
N ALA A 282 7.59 -9.91 3.06
CA ALA A 282 6.78 -9.45 4.19
C ALA A 282 5.40 -10.15 4.23
N LEU A 283 4.77 -10.35 3.05
CA LEU A 283 3.52 -11.11 2.91
C LEU A 283 3.69 -12.58 3.34
N ALA A 284 4.82 -13.20 3.00
CA ALA A 284 5.14 -14.57 3.41
C ALA A 284 5.46 -14.70 4.90
N GLN A 285 6.06 -13.67 5.51
CA GLN A 285 6.42 -13.63 6.93
C GLN A 285 5.20 -13.39 7.82
N ALA A 286 4.21 -12.62 7.36
CA ALA A 286 3.03 -12.27 8.14
C ALA A 286 2.16 -13.50 8.44
N ASP A 287 1.47 -13.50 9.57
CA ASP A 287 0.50 -14.54 9.93
C ASP A 287 -0.67 -14.56 8.96
N VAL A 288 -1.05 -13.37 8.46
CA VAL A 288 -2.05 -13.18 7.39
C VAL A 288 -1.46 -12.26 6.33
N GLY A 289 -1.04 -12.82 5.21
CA GLY A 289 -0.55 -12.07 4.04
C GLY A 289 -1.65 -11.94 2.99
N VAL A 290 -2.11 -10.72 2.71
CA VAL A 290 -3.15 -10.43 1.72
C VAL A 290 -2.53 -9.70 0.54
N ALA A 291 -2.47 -10.35 -0.61
CA ALA A 291 -2.03 -9.73 -1.86
C ALA A 291 -3.23 -9.11 -2.59
N MET A 292 -3.01 -7.98 -3.24
CA MET A 292 -4.00 -7.37 -4.13
C MET A 292 -4.09 -8.13 -5.46
N ASN A 293 -5.26 -8.18 -6.08
CA ASN A 293 -5.41 -8.79 -7.40
C ASN A 293 -4.62 -8.07 -8.50
N SER A 294 -4.46 -6.76 -8.40
CA SER A 294 -3.58 -5.96 -9.26
C SER A 294 -2.09 -6.21 -8.99
N GLY A 295 -1.76 -6.88 -7.89
CA GLY A 295 -0.39 -7.13 -7.45
C GLY A 295 0.36 -8.12 -8.35
N THR A 296 1.68 -8.14 -8.16
CA THR A 296 2.58 -9.03 -8.89
C THR A 296 2.30 -10.50 -8.57
N GLN A 297 2.67 -11.39 -9.48
CA GLN A 297 2.53 -12.84 -9.27
C GLN A 297 3.29 -13.30 -8.00
N ALA A 298 4.47 -12.73 -7.76
CA ALA A 298 5.26 -13.03 -6.57
C ALA A 298 4.52 -12.66 -5.26
N ALA A 299 3.84 -11.51 -5.22
CA ALA A 299 3.03 -11.12 -4.08
C ALA A 299 1.86 -12.08 -3.85
N LYS A 300 1.15 -12.46 -4.92
CA LYS A 300 0.02 -13.41 -4.86
C LYS A 300 0.44 -14.81 -4.41
N GLU A 301 1.63 -15.26 -4.81
CA GLU A 301 2.17 -16.55 -4.37
C GLU A 301 2.65 -16.52 -2.93
N ALA A 302 3.22 -15.40 -2.47
CA ALA A 302 3.72 -15.23 -1.12
C ALA A 302 2.59 -15.11 -0.07
N GLY A 303 1.53 -14.36 -0.39
CA GLY A 303 0.38 -14.20 0.49
C GLY A 303 -0.41 -15.49 0.68
N ASN A 304 -1.12 -15.63 1.79
CA ASN A 304 -2.07 -16.71 2.03
C ASN A 304 -3.52 -16.35 1.67
N MET A 305 -3.74 -15.12 1.26
CA MET A 305 -5.00 -14.60 0.73
C MET A 305 -4.76 -13.69 -0.48
N VAL A 306 -5.76 -13.57 -1.36
CA VAL A 306 -5.79 -12.63 -2.48
C VAL A 306 -7.11 -11.88 -2.48
N ASP A 307 -7.06 -10.56 -2.37
CA ASP A 307 -8.20 -9.67 -2.50
C ASP A 307 -8.46 -9.38 -3.99
N LEU A 308 -9.62 -9.79 -4.49
CA LEU A 308 -10.01 -9.65 -5.89
C LEU A 308 -10.49 -8.25 -6.25
N ASP A 309 -10.94 -7.46 -5.26
CA ASP A 309 -11.48 -6.12 -5.46
C ASP A 309 -10.42 -5.01 -5.40
N ASN A 310 -9.18 -5.36 -5.03
CA ASN A 310 -8.10 -4.39 -4.76
C ASN A 310 -8.51 -3.34 -3.70
N ASP A 311 -9.30 -3.76 -2.72
CA ASP A 311 -9.77 -2.92 -1.63
C ASP A 311 -9.05 -3.27 -0.32
N PRO A 312 -8.11 -2.44 0.16
CA PRO A 312 -7.35 -2.72 1.39
C PRO A 312 -8.22 -2.87 2.63
N THR A 313 -9.47 -2.49 2.52
CA THR A 313 -10.44 -2.56 3.60
C THR A 313 -11.18 -3.89 3.65
N LYS A 314 -10.97 -4.76 2.66
CA LYS A 314 -11.46 -6.15 2.66
C LYS A 314 -10.97 -6.93 3.88
N LEU A 315 -9.81 -6.56 4.43
CA LEU A 315 -9.36 -7.17 5.68
C LEU A 315 -10.39 -6.99 6.81
N ILE A 316 -11.18 -5.92 6.83
CA ILE A 316 -12.24 -5.73 7.82
C ILE A 316 -13.24 -6.90 7.73
N GLU A 317 -13.70 -7.20 6.52
CA GLU A 317 -14.64 -8.30 6.29
C GLU A 317 -14.02 -9.65 6.67
N ILE A 318 -12.75 -9.85 6.33
CA ILE A 318 -12.00 -11.07 6.67
C ILE A 318 -11.85 -11.20 8.20
N VAL A 319 -11.47 -10.14 8.90
CA VAL A 319 -11.38 -10.12 10.37
C VAL A 319 -12.75 -10.41 11.02
N GLU A 320 -13.82 -9.83 10.50
CA GLU A 320 -15.17 -10.11 10.99
C GLU A 320 -15.58 -11.58 10.78
N ILE A 321 -15.31 -12.13 9.59
CA ILE A 321 -15.56 -13.55 9.29
C ILE A 321 -14.72 -14.42 10.24
N GLY A 322 -13.43 -14.11 10.40
CA GLY A 322 -12.53 -14.85 11.29
C GLY A 322 -13.03 -14.84 12.75
N LYS A 323 -13.42 -13.68 13.27
CA LYS A 323 -13.98 -13.57 14.63
C LYS A 323 -15.26 -14.39 14.80
N GLN A 324 -16.15 -14.38 13.81
CA GLN A 324 -17.36 -15.20 13.84
C GLN A 324 -17.03 -16.70 13.82
N LEU A 325 -16.02 -17.12 13.04
CA LEU A 325 -15.57 -18.52 13.02
C LEU A 325 -14.99 -18.94 14.36
N LEU A 326 -14.17 -18.12 14.99
CA LEU A 326 -13.58 -18.38 16.30
C LEU A 326 -14.66 -18.50 17.38
N MET A 327 -15.66 -17.62 17.39
CA MET A 327 -16.81 -17.71 18.30
C MET A 327 -17.60 -18.99 18.07
N THR A 328 -17.90 -19.34 16.82
CA THR A 328 -18.61 -20.57 16.46
C THR A 328 -17.82 -21.80 16.90
N ARG A 329 -16.52 -21.83 16.63
CA ARG A 329 -15.62 -22.89 17.04
C ARG A 329 -15.61 -23.06 18.58
N GLY A 330 -15.45 -21.96 19.31
CA GLY A 330 -15.47 -21.96 20.77
C GLY A 330 -16.77 -22.51 21.33
N THR A 331 -17.92 -22.05 20.82
CA THR A 331 -19.24 -22.51 21.23
C THR A 331 -19.44 -23.99 20.97
N LEU A 332 -19.09 -24.46 19.77
CA LEU A 332 -19.24 -25.88 19.38
C LEU A 332 -18.29 -26.79 20.15
N THR A 333 -17.07 -26.36 20.42
CA THR A 333 -16.11 -27.13 21.25
C THR A 333 -16.62 -27.26 22.70
N THR A 334 -17.10 -26.16 23.26
CA THR A 334 -17.68 -26.17 24.62
C THR A 334 -18.93 -27.07 24.71
N PHE A 335 -19.81 -27.00 23.72
CA PHE A 335 -21.01 -27.82 23.65
C PHE A 335 -20.66 -29.31 23.50
N SER A 336 -19.69 -29.65 22.65
CA SER A 336 -19.24 -31.05 22.47
C SER A 336 -18.67 -31.60 23.76
N ILE A 337 -17.77 -30.85 24.44
CA ILE A 337 -17.19 -31.28 25.72
C ILE A 337 -18.29 -31.45 26.79
N ALA A 338 -19.24 -30.51 26.87
CA ALA A 338 -20.36 -30.60 27.82
C ALA A 338 -21.32 -31.78 27.54
N ASN A 339 -21.39 -32.25 26.30
CA ASN A 339 -22.24 -33.36 25.91
C ASN A 339 -21.53 -34.73 26.09
N ASP A 340 -20.21 -34.74 26.14
CA ASP A 340 -19.38 -35.94 26.31
C ASP A 340 -19.09 -36.23 27.82
N VAL A 341 -19.46 -35.32 28.73
CA VAL A 341 -19.35 -35.43 30.21
C VAL A 341 -20.69 -35.75 30.81
#